data_b5be7604c6c07649839e686d1985d3f2
#
_entry.id   b5be7604c6c07649839e686d1985d3f2
#
_cell.length_a   1.000
_cell.length_b   1.000
_cell.length_c   1.000
_cell.angle_alpha   90.00
_cell.angle_beta   90.00
_cell.angle_gamma   90.00
#
_symmetry.space_group_name_H-M   'P 1'
#
loop_
_entity.id
_entity.type
_entity.pdbx_description
1 polymer ?
#
loop_
_entity_poly.entity_id
_entity_poly.type
_entity_poly.pdbx_seq_one_letter_code
_entity_poly.pdbx_strand_id
1 'polypeptide(L)'
;MLKKIYNNLLNFILPNTCLACDEVMDPAESYLCIMCKSRLEPYNETHPWQADYIVNGTIDDSFSVYWFREGTAIQPLFHALKYQKIKKAGLMLGEEIGKLAVSKKLNDIDFIIPVPLHKAKLRDRTYN
;
A
#
# COMPACT_ATOMS: atom_id res chain seq x y z
N MET A 1 26.69 -6.40 22.88
CA MET A 1 27.22 -7.48 22.01
C MET A 1 26.18 -8.57 21.76
N LEU A 2 25.59 -9.16 22.77
CA LEU A 2 24.54 -10.20 22.70
C LEU A 2 23.32 -9.82 21.85
N LYS A 3 22.81 -8.57 21.98
CA LYS A 3 21.65 -8.09 21.22
C LYS A 3 21.91 -8.03 19.71
N LYS A 4 23.15 -7.74 19.30
CA LYS A 4 23.55 -7.73 17.88
C LYS A 4 23.65 -9.14 17.29
N ILE A 5 24.15 -10.09 18.08
CA ILE A 5 24.23 -11.51 17.69
C ILE A 5 22.82 -12.10 17.57
N TYR A 6 21.93 -11.80 18.52
CA TYR A 6 20.54 -12.23 18.50
C TYR A 6 19.79 -11.68 17.28
N ASN A 7 19.96 -10.39 16.97
CA ASN A 7 19.33 -9.77 15.78
C ASN A 7 19.87 -10.37 14.47
N ASN A 8 21.18 -10.66 14.39
CA ASN A 8 21.77 -11.29 13.22
C ASN A 8 21.24 -12.73 13.03
N LEU A 9 21.06 -13.47 14.12
CA LEU A 9 20.50 -14.82 14.07
C LEU A 9 19.02 -14.80 13.68
N LEU A 10 18.25 -13.85 14.20
CA LEU A 10 16.84 -13.65 13.80
C LEU A 10 16.71 -13.26 12.33
N ASN A 11 17.57 -12.37 11.82
CA ASN A 11 17.58 -12.00 10.41
C ASN A 11 17.99 -13.14 9.48
N PHE A 12 18.78 -14.10 9.98
CA PHE A 12 19.13 -15.30 9.23
C PHE A 12 17.95 -16.29 9.14
N ILE A 13 17.18 -16.45 10.22
CA ILE A 13 16.04 -17.38 10.28
C ILE A 13 14.77 -16.75 9.68
N LEU A 14 14.57 -15.44 9.87
CA LEU A 14 13.43 -14.66 9.41
C LEU A 14 13.93 -13.40 8.70
N PRO A 15 14.46 -13.53 7.48
CA PRO A 15 14.97 -12.39 6.75
C PRO A 15 13.85 -11.39 6.46
N ASN A 16 14.18 -10.09 6.53
CA ASN A 16 13.31 -9.05 6.07
C ASN A 16 13.25 -9.08 4.55
N THR A 17 12.13 -9.53 3.98
CA THR A 17 11.98 -9.66 2.53
C THR A 17 11.06 -8.61 1.95
N CYS A 18 11.33 -8.23 0.71
CA CYS A 18 10.54 -7.29 -0.06
C CYS A 18 9.15 -7.88 -0.36
N LEU A 19 8.08 -7.13 -0.09
CA LEU A 19 6.71 -7.59 -0.32
C LEU A 19 6.34 -7.73 -1.82
N ALA A 20 7.20 -7.28 -2.72
CA ALA A 20 6.92 -7.34 -4.16
C ALA A 20 7.77 -8.36 -4.92
N CYS A 21 9.01 -8.62 -4.51
CA CYS A 21 9.92 -9.55 -5.21
C CYS A 21 10.52 -10.63 -4.31
N ASP A 22 10.17 -10.65 -3.02
CA ASP A 22 10.65 -11.59 -2.01
C ASP A 22 12.18 -11.58 -1.77
N GLU A 23 12.93 -10.66 -2.40
CA GLU A 23 14.35 -10.50 -2.15
C GLU A 23 14.62 -9.99 -0.74
N VAL A 24 15.72 -10.45 -0.17
CA VAL A 24 16.19 -10.00 1.15
C VAL A 24 16.56 -8.53 1.07
N MET A 25 15.99 -7.74 1.97
CA MET A 25 16.18 -6.30 2.02
C MET A 25 17.27 -5.89 3.02
N ASP A 26 17.84 -4.72 2.81
CA ASP A 26 18.65 -4.05 3.82
C ASP A 26 17.81 -3.80 5.09
N PRO A 27 18.39 -3.92 6.30
CA PRO A 27 17.70 -3.62 7.55
C PRO A 27 17.11 -2.22 7.67
N ALA A 28 17.59 -1.26 6.86
CA ALA A 28 17.07 0.09 6.79
C ALA A 28 15.83 0.22 5.87
N GLU A 29 15.57 -0.77 5.03
CA GLU A 29 14.42 -0.80 4.13
C GLU A 29 13.19 -1.34 4.83
N SER A 30 12.04 -0.77 4.50
CA SER A 30 10.74 -1.19 5.03
C SER A 30 9.78 -1.48 3.90
N TYR A 31 9.15 -2.64 3.92
CA TYR A 31 8.12 -3.09 3.00
C TYR A 31 8.60 -3.42 1.57
N LEU A 32 9.34 -2.56 0.90
CA LEU A 32 9.84 -2.72 -0.46
C LEU A 32 11.34 -2.43 -0.52
N CYS A 33 12.07 -3.21 -1.30
CA CYS A 33 13.43 -2.86 -1.69
C CYS A 33 13.44 -1.63 -2.61
N ILE A 34 14.59 -0.98 -2.70
CA ILE A 34 14.75 0.25 -3.50
C ILE A 34 14.35 0.05 -4.97
N MET A 35 14.63 -1.11 -5.54
CA MET A 35 14.27 -1.44 -6.93
C MET A 35 12.76 -1.56 -7.13
N CYS A 36 12.05 -2.21 -6.22
CA CYS A 36 10.60 -2.31 -6.30
C CYS A 36 9.92 -0.97 -6.00
N LYS A 37 10.48 -0.19 -5.08
CA LYS A 37 9.99 1.14 -4.77
C LYS A 37 10.12 2.09 -5.97
N SER A 38 11.23 2.03 -6.71
CA SER A 38 11.42 2.85 -7.92
C SER A 38 10.51 2.45 -9.10
N ARG A 39 9.93 1.24 -9.07
CA ARG A 39 8.94 0.77 -10.05
C ARG A 39 7.49 1.10 -9.70
N LEU A 40 7.25 1.74 -8.59
CA LEU A 40 5.93 2.29 -8.28
C LEU A 40 5.73 3.52 -9.15
N GLU A 41 4.68 3.50 -9.96
CA GLU A 41 4.32 4.62 -10.83
C GLU A 41 3.36 5.56 -10.09
N PRO A 42 3.79 6.78 -9.72
CA PRO A 42 2.89 7.75 -9.11
C PRO A 42 1.74 8.10 -10.04
N TYR A 43 0.54 8.23 -9.47
CA TYR A 43 -0.61 8.69 -10.20
C TYR A 43 -0.51 10.19 -10.46
N ASN A 44 -0.54 10.60 -11.71
CA ASN A 44 -0.63 12.00 -12.10
C ASN A 44 -2.09 12.31 -12.49
N GLU A 45 -2.62 13.41 -12.03
CA GLU A 45 -4.05 13.80 -12.04
C GLU A 45 -4.63 14.12 -13.45
N THR A 46 -4.07 13.55 -14.50
CA THR A 46 -4.45 13.91 -15.88
C THR A 46 -5.34 12.88 -16.59
N HIS A 47 -5.96 11.94 -15.86
CA HIS A 47 -6.74 10.90 -16.52
C HIS A 47 -8.21 11.31 -16.74
N PRO A 48 -8.72 11.18 -17.99
CA PRO A 48 -10.06 11.64 -18.36
C PRO A 48 -11.22 11.06 -17.55
N TRP A 49 -11.13 9.81 -17.10
CA TRP A 49 -12.25 9.16 -16.40
C TRP A 49 -12.54 9.70 -14.98
N GLN A 50 -11.57 10.39 -14.34
CA GLN A 50 -11.86 11.09 -13.09
C GLN A 50 -12.89 12.19 -13.24
N ALA A 51 -12.85 12.87 -14.39
CA ALA A 51 -13.78 13.96 -14.68
C ALA A 51 -15.24 13.48 -14.69
N ASP A 52 -15.52 12.26 -15.16
CA ASP A 52 -16.89 11.75 -15.30
C ASP A 52 -17.61 11.61 -13.96
N TYR A 53 -16.94 11.17 -12.90
CA TYR A 53 -17.53 11.03 -11.56
C TYR A 53 -17.72 12.38 -10.86
N ILE A 54 -16.81 13.31 -11.08
CA ILE A 54 -16.88 14.68 -10.51
C ILE A 54 -17.95 15.49 -11.23
N VAL A 55 -17.99 15.44 -12.56
CA VAL A 55 -18.96 16.17 -13.39
C VAL A 55 -20.40 15.77 -13.08
N ASN A 56 -20.66 14.50 -12.76
CA ASN A 56 -22.00 14.04 -12.40
C ASN A 56 -22.42 14.41 -10.96
N GLY A 57 -21.57 15.14 -10.20
CA GLY A 57 -21.89 15.63 -8.86
C GLY A 57 -22.07 14.55 -7.80
N THR A 58 -21.61 13.32 -8.07
CA THR A 58 -21.71 12.20 -7.14
C THR A 58 -20.54 12.18 -6.15
N ILE A 59 -19.41 12.75 -6.55
CA ILE A 59 -18.17 12.82 -5.79
C ILE A 59 -17.58 14.21 -5.97
N ASP A 60 -17.20 14.87 -4.88
CA ASP A 60 -16.61 16.22 -4.94
C ASP A 60 -15.17 16.19 -5.44
N ASP A 61 -14.39 15.19 -5.03
CA ASP A 61 -13.01 14.99 -5.48
C ASP A 61 -12.60 13.51 -5.40
N SER A 62 -11.58 13.14 -6.17
CA SER A 62 -10.97 11.81 -6.10
C SER A 62 -9.47 11.89 -6.32
N PHE A 63 -8.70 11.05 -5.61
CA PHE A 63 -7.26 10.97 -5.78
C PHE A 63 -6.76 9.53 -5.61
N SER A 64 -5.65 9.25 -6.24
CA SER A 64 -4.91 8.00 -6.13
C SER A 64 -3.43 8.28 -5.89
N VAL A 65 -2.73 7.36 -5.25
CA VAL A 65 -1.28 7.48 -5.03
C VAL A 65 -0.52 6.88 -6.20
N TYR A 66 -0.93 5.71 -6.65
CA TYR A 66 -0.23 4.95 -7.67
C TYR A 66 -1.16 4.44 -8.76
N TRP A 67 -0.61 4.28 -9.96
CA TRP A 67 -1.24 3.51 -11.01
C TRP A 67 -1.26 2.03 -10.66
N PHE A 68 -2.40 1.39 -10.85
CA PHE A 68 -2.50 -0.07 -10.79
C PHE A 68 -2.34 -0.64 -12.20
N ARG A 69 -1.13 -1.07 -12.53
CA ARG A 69 -0.80 -1.70 -13.81
C ARG A 69 -0.19 -3.07 -13.60
N GLU A 70 -0.44 -3.96 -14.56
CA GLU A 70 0.17 -5.28 -14.61
C GLU A 70 1.69 -5.15 -14.77
N GLY A 71 2.45 -6.02 -14.07
CA GLY A 71 3.91 -6.01 -14.08
C GLY A 71 4.57 -4.95 -13.21
N THR A 72 3.81 -4.05 -12.58
CA THR A 72 4.35 -3.07 -11.62
C THR A 72 4.39 -3.63 -10.20
N ALA A 73 5.20 -3.02 -9.33
CA ALA A 73 5.35 -3.44 -7.93
C ALA A 73 4.06 -3.28 -7.09
N ILE A 74 3.08 -2.52 -7.57
CA ILE A 74 1.80 -2.33 -6.89
C ILE A 74 0.94 -3.60 -6.89
N GLN A 75 1.02 -4.41 -7.93
CA GLN A 75 0.23 -5.64 -8.08
C GLN A 75 0.58 -6.68 -7.01
N PRO A 76 1.87 -7.05 -6.79
CA PRO A 76 2.25 -7.94 -5.68
C PRO A 76 1.85 -7.41 -4.31
N LEU A 77 1.94 -6.10 -4.06
CA LEU A 77 1.49 -5.51 -2.79
C LEU A 77 0.00 -5.73 -2.53
N PHE A 78 -0.84 -5.50 -3.54
CA PHE A 78 -2.27 -5.79 -3.44
C PHE A 78 -2.55 -7.28 -3.29
N HIS A 79 -1.76 -8.14 -3.94
CA HIS A 79 -1.87 -9.59 -3.80
C HIS A 79 -1.50 -10.02 -2.36
N ALA A 80 -0.39 -9.53 -1.83
CA ALA A 80 0.05 -9.78 -0.46
C ALA A 80 -1.03 -9.34 0.55
N LEU A 81 -1.59 -8.14 0.37
CA LEU A 81 -2.67 -7.64 1.22
C LEU A 81 -3.94 -8.48 1.08
N LYS A 82 -4.40 -8.78 -0.13
CA LYS A 82 -5.71 -9.40 -0.35
C LYS A 82 -5.74 -10.90 -0.08
N TYR A 83 -4.65 -11.62 -0.34
CA TYR A 83 -4.63 -13.09 -0.37
C TYR A 83 -3.63 -13.73 0.59
N GLN A 84 -2.52 -13.07 0.89
CA GLN A 84 -1.51 -13.59 1.82
C GLN A 84 -1.68 -13.07 3.26
N LYS A 85 -2.68 -12.22 3.50
CA LYS A 85 -2.98 -11.62 4.82
C LYS A 85 -1.83 -10.77 5.39
N ILE A 86 -0.97 -10.24 4.52
CA ILE A 86 0.16 -9.41 4.92
C ILE A 86 -0.33 -7.97 5.13
N LYS A 87 -0.77 -7.68 6.35
CA LYS A 87 -1.28 -6.35 6.74
C LYS A 87 -0.26 -5.21 6.56
N LYS A 88 1.03 -5.53 6.63
CA LYS A 88 2.12 -4.56 6.40
C LYS A 88 1.99 -3.85 5.04
N ALA A 89 1.54 -4.55 3.99
CA ALA A 89 1.30 -3.95 2.69
C ALA A 89 0.20 -2.87 2.76
N GLY A 90 -0.85 -3.13 3.53
CA GLY A 90 -1.92 -2.16 3.78
C GLY A 90 -1.46 -0.94 4.57
N LEU A 91 -0.59 -1.13 5.57
CA LEU A 91 -0.01 -0.02 6.34
C LEU A 91 0.82 0.89 5.44
N MET A 92 1.71 0.32 4.62
CA MET A 92 2.51 1.09 3.66
C MET A 92 1.63 1.92 2.72
N LEU A 93 0.63 1.30 2.09
CA LEU A 93 -0.27 2.01 1.18
C LEU A 93 -1.10 3.08 1.90
N GLY A 94 -1.54 2.80 3.13
CA GLY A 94 -2.25 3.75 3.97
C GLY A 94 -1.39 4.97 4.36
N GLU A 95 -0.12 4.77 4.67
CA GLU A 95 0.83 5.85 4.95
C GLU A 95 0.99 6.78 3.73
N GLU A 96 1.11 6.23 2.53
CA GLU A 96 1.24 7.02 1.30
C GLU A 96 -0.06 7.78 0.99
N ILE A 97 -1.23 7.16 1.17
CA ILE A 97 -2.53 7.84 1.04
C ILE A 97 -2.64 8.98 2.06
N GLY A 98 -2.25 8.74 3.31
CA GLY A 98 -2.27 9.75 4.36
C GLY A 98 -1.38 10.96 4.03
N LYS A 99 -0.16 10.73 3.55
CA LYS A 99 0.74 11.81 3.10
C LYS A 99 0.12 12.64 1.97
N LEU A 100 -0.50 11.97 0.99
CA LEU A 100 -1.18 12.65 -0.11
C LEU A 100 -2.38 13.45 0.38
N ALA A 101 -3.20 12.91 1.27
CA ALA A 101 -4.34 13.61 1.87
C ALA A 101 -3.91 14.89 2.59
N VAL A 102 -2.83 14.84 3.38
CA VAL A 102 -2.26 16.01 4.05
C VAL A 102 -1.77 17.04 3.01
N SER A 103 -1.09 16.61 1.96
CA SER A 103 -0.60 17.51 0.90
C SER A 103 -1.74 18.20 0.15
N LYS A 104 -2.87 17.53 0.00
CA LYS A 104 -4.11 18.08 -0.59
C LYS A 104 -4.94 18.92 0.41
N LYS A 105 -4.43 19.14 1.61
CA LYS A 105 -5.11 19.90 2.69
C LYS A 105 -6.48 19.33 3.09
N LEU A 106 -6.64 18.02 3.00
CA LEU A 106 -7.84 17.32 3.46
C LEU A 106 -7.81 17.14 4.98
N ASN A 107 -7.68 18.26 5.73
CA ASN A 107 -7.57 18.24 7.19
C ASN A 107 -8.93 18.31 7.89
N ASP A 108 -9.98 18.72 7.15
CA ASP A 108 -11.34 18.93 7.67
C ASP A 108 -12.28 17.77 7.30
N ILE A 109 -11.75 16.55 7.34
CA ILE A 109 -12.52 15.33 7.08
C ILE A 109 -13.19 14.88 8.38
N ASP A 110 -14.51 14.81 8.41
CA ASP A 110 -15.27 14.29 9.54
C ASP A 110 -15.18 12.77 9.67
N PHE A 111 -15.17 12.04 8.55
CA PHE A 111 -15.20 10.58 8.54
C PHE A 111 -14.33 9.98 7.44
N ILE A 112 -13.71 8.84 7.75
CA ILE A 112 -13.09 7.94 6.78
C ILE A 112 -13.93 6.67 6.74
N ILE A 113 -14.57 6.41 5.61
CA ILE A 113 -15.48 5.28 5.48
C ILE A 113 -14.87 4.26 4.50
N PRO A 114 -14.42 3.09 4.98
CA PRO A 114 -13.93 2.04 4.09
C PRO A 114 -15.08 1.43 3.28
N VAL A 115 -14.82 1.10 2.02
CA VAL A 115 -15.77 0.34 1.21
C VAL A 115 -15.96 -1.04 1.85
N PRO A 116 -17.18 -1.42 2.25
CA PRO A 116 -17.40 -2.67 2.97
C PRO A 116 -17.15 -3.89 2.08
N LEU A 117 -16.50 -4.90 2.65
CA LEU A 117 -16.36 -6.19 1.99
C LEU A 117 -17.61 -7.06 2.16
N HIS A 118 -17.91 -7.87 1.14
CA HIS A 118 -18.89 -8.94 1.28
C HIS A 118 -18.48 -9.91 2.41
N LYS A 119 -19.46 -10.41 3.17
CA LYS A 119 -19.24 -11.26 4.38
C LYS A 119 -18.29 -12.45 4.12
N ALA A 120 -18.39 -13.11 2.96
CA ALA A 120 -17.50 -14.21 2.61
C ALA A 120 -16.04 -13.73 2.51
N LYS A 121 -15.78 -12.63 1.79
CA LYS A 121 -14.42 -12.08 1.65
C LYS A 121 -13.86 -11.55 2.98
N LEU A 122 -14.71 -10.97 3.83
CA LEU A 122 -14.28 -10.52 5.16
C LEU A 122 -13.84 -11.71 6.03
N ARG A 123 -14.55 -12.84 5.96
CA ARG A 123 -14.19 -14.07 6.66
C ARG A 123 -12.86 -14.64 6.17
N ASP A 124 -12.62 -14.65 4.85
CA ASP A 124 -11.39 -15.16 4.27
C ASP A 124 -10.18 -14.26 4.58
N ARG A 125 -10.36 -12.95 4.50
CA ARG A 125 -9.29 -11.97 4.76
C ARG A 125 -9.06 -11.68 6.23
N THR A 126 -10.11 -11.77 7.06
CA THR A 126 -10.12 -11.40 8.50
C THR A 126 -10.01 -9.89 8.78
N TYR A 127 -10.02 -9.05 7.77
CA TYR A 127 -10.03 -7.57 7.84
C TYR A 127 -10.63 -6.96 6.57
N ASN A 128 -11.06 -5.73 6.69
CA ASN A 128 -11.50 -4.91 5.57
C ASN A 128 -10.38 -4.00 5.11
#